data_3722178e83ab2c4232e6ae0a7e8e8a9f
#
_entry.id   3722178e83ab2c4232e6ae0a7e8e8a9f
#
_cell.length_a   1.000
_cell.length_b   1.000
_cell.length_c   1.000
_cell.angle_alpha   90.00
_cell.angle_beta   90.00
_cell.angle_gamma   90.00
#
_symmetry.space_group_name_H-M   'P 1'
#
loop_
_entity.id
_entity.type
_entity.pdbx_description
1 polymer ?
#
loop_
_entity_poly.entity_id
_entity_poly.type
_entity_poly.pdbx_seq_one_letter_code
_entity_poly.pdbx_strand_id
1 'polypeptide(L)'
;PQEPKPPYPYSIEEVTFTNTEAGIDLAGTLTIPDGLGPFPGVVLVSGSGPQDRDESLMGHKPFLVLADHLSRRGIAVLRFDDRGVGSSGGEFQTATSEDFTEDALAGVSYLEGQDRVAATQVGIVGHSEGGLIAPLAAIRSEKVAYIVMLAGPGVPGIDILVAQGQPIGLAAGAPEAVIEMNSRVQRALADIAKEEP
;
A
#
# COMPACT_ATOMS: atom_id res chain seq x y z
N PRO A 1 13.39 2.56 -16.95
CA PRO A 1 13.00 2.58 -15.54
C PRO A 1 13.63 3.77 -14.84
N GLN A 2 12.89 4.40 -13.94
CA GLN A 2 13.34 5.58 -13.19
C GLN A 2 13.92 5.16 -11.81
N GLU A 3 14.63 4.04 -11.75
CA GLU A 3 15.20 3.57 -10.50
C GLU A 3 16.23 4.56 -9.96
N PRO A 4 16.14 4.90 -8.66
CA PRO A 4 17.07 5.83 -8.02
C PRO A 4 18.49 5.27 -8.04
N LYS A 5 19.45 6.19 -8.13
CA LYS A 5 20.89 5.86 -8.17
C LYS A 5 21.64 6.61 -7.09
N PRO A 6 22.70 5.99 -6.52
CA PRO A 6 23.57 6.67 -5.58
C PRO A 6 24.25 7.92 -6.19
N PRO A 7 24.68 8.90 -5.37
CA PRO A 7 24.64 8.85 -3.91
C PRO A 7 23.25 9.11 -3.35
N TYR A 8 22.91 8.42 -2.27
CA TYR A 8 21.66 8.63 -1.53
C TYR A 8 21.91 9.54 -0.32
N PRO A 9 21.19 10.66 -0.16
CA PRO A 9 21.25 11.51 1.02
C PRO A 9 20.32 11.00 2.13
N TYR A 10 20.26 9.69 2.31
CA TYR A 10 19.45 8.99 3.31
C TYR A 10 20.01 7.59 3.56
N SER A 11 19.78 7.03 4.75
CA SER A 11 20.06 5.62 5.05
C SER A 11 18.99 4.72 4.44
N ILE A 12 19.36 3.48 4.16
CA ILE A 12 18.47 2.41 3.67
C ILE A 12 18.67 1.24 4.62
N GLU A 13 17.59 0.81 5.28
CA GLU A 13 17.63 -0.23 6.30
C GLU A 13 16.56 -1.28 5.98
N GLU A 14 17.00 -2.54 5.88
CA GLU A 14 16.08 -3.68 5.83
C GLU A 14 15.54 -3.90 7.24
N VAL A 15 14.23 -3.94 7.36
CA VAL A 15 13.54 -3.98 8.66
C VAL A 15 12.50 -5.07 8.70
N THR A 16 12.17 -5.49 9.91
CA THR A 16 11.03 -6.35 10.20
C THR A 16 10.24 -5.73 11.34
N PHE A 17 8.93 -5.70 11.22
CA PHE A 17 8.03 -5.22 12.26
C PHE A 17 6.83 -6.15 12.40
N THR A 18 6.26 -6.20 13.60
CA THR A 18 5.23 -7.19 13.92
C THR A 18 3.85 -6.55 13.92
N ASN A 19 2.93 -7.12 13.14
CA ASN A 19 1.50 -6.96 13.38
C ASN A 19 1.11 -7.88 14.53
N THR A 20 0.96 -7.31 15.72
CA THR A 20 0.68 -8.07 16.96
C THR A 20 -0.73 -8.64 16.99
N GLU A 21 -1.68 -8.05 16.29
CA GLU A 21 -3.06 -8.54 16.22
C GLU A 21 -3.14 -9.84 15.41
N ALA A 22 -2.47 -9.87 14.25
CA ALA A 22 -2.41 -11.05 13.41
C ALA A 22 -1.31 -12.04 13.85
N GLY A 23 -0.35 -11.63 14.69
CA GLY A 23 0.77 -12.45 15.13
C GLY A 23 1.75 -12.77 14.00
N ILE A 24 1.93 -11.86 13.04
CA ILE A 24 2.82 -12.01 11.88
C ILE A 24 3.90 -10.93 11.85
N ASP A 25 5.04 -11.29 11.30
CA ASP A 25 6.11 -10.34 11.00
C ASP A 25 6.05 -9.90 9.55
N LEU A 26 6.19 -8.59 9.33
CA LEU A 26 6.19 -7.96 8.02
C LEU A 26 7.59 -7.43 7.71
N ALA A 27 8.08 -7.78 6.54
CA ALA A 27 9.39 -7.35 6.06
C ALA A 27 9.30 -6.09 5.23
N GLY A 28 10.18 -5.15 5.48
CA GLY A 28 10.17 -3.86 4.79
C GLY A 28 11.55 -3.26 4.60
N THR A 29 11.56 -2.10 3.97
CA THR A 29 12.72 -1.23 3.85
C THR A 29 12.35 0.15 4.39
N LEU A 30 13.11 0.61 5.37
CA LEU A 30 13.02 1.95 5.92
C LEU A 30 14.10 2.83 5.30
N THR A 31 13.72 3.98 4.78
CA THR A 31 14.65 5.03 4.36
C THR A 31 14.51 6.22 5.29
N ILE A 32 15.63 6.69 5.85
CA ILE A 32 15.66 7.84 6.78
C ILE A 32 16.61 8.91 6.22
N PRO A 33 16.14 10.16 6.03
CA PRO A 33 16.99 11.24 5.54
C PRO A 33 18.24 11.46 6.41
N ASP A 34 19.34 11.90 5.79
CA ASP A 34 20.53 12.35 6.54
C ASP A 34 20.21 13.59 7.35
N GLY A 35 20.93 13.78 8.48
CA GLY A 35 20.74 14.92 9.37
C GLY A 35 20.25 14.54 10.76
N LEU A 36 19.91 15.53 11.55
CA LEU A 36 19.62 15.33 12.98
C LEU A 36 18.20 14.81 13.27
N GLY A 37 17.23 15.06 12.39
CA GLY A 37 15.83 14.69 12.67
C GLY A 37 15.24 15.44 13.88
N PRO A 38 14.10 14.99 14.45
CA PRO A 38 13.26 13.93 13.89
C PRO A 38 12.56 14.35 12.59
N PHE A 39 12.37 13.41 11.69
CA PHE A 39 11.74 13.65 10.39
C PHE A 39 10.27 13.21 10.40
N PRO A 40 9.36 13.85 9.65
CA PRO A 40 8.04 13.26 9.39
C PRO A 40 8.20 11.90 8.73
N GLY A 41 7.28 10.98 9.03
CA GLY A 41 7.30 9.62 8.53
C GLY A 41 6.09 9.28 7.67
N VAL A 42 6.26 8.33 6.75
CA VAL A 42 5.16 7.81 5.94
C VAL A 42 5.30 6.32 5.69
N VAL A 43 4.18 5.62 5.78
CA VAL A 43 4.03 4.23 5.34
C VAL A 43 3.44 4.23 3.94
N LEU A 44 4.05 3.52 2.99
CA LEU A 44 3.49 3.31 1.67
C LEU A 44 2.70 2.00 1.68
N VAL A 45 1.44 2.07 1.25
CA VAL A 45 0.50 0.94 1.19
C VAL A 45 0.09 0.71 -0.26
N SER A 46 0.38 -0.48 -0.75
CA SER A 46 0.21 -0.91 -2.14
C SER A 46 -1.26 -1.06 -2.57
N GLY A 47 -1.44 -1.25 -3.86
CA GLY A 47 -2.72 -1.58 -4.48
C GLY A 47 -3.04 -3.06 -4.40
N SER A 48 -4.16 -3.45 -5.03
CA SER A 48 -4.68 -4.81 -5.02
C SER A 48 -3.72 -5.83 -5.62
N GLY A 49 -3.74 -7.03 -5.07
CA GLY A 49 -2.88 -8.14 -5.47
C GLY A 49 -1.66 -8.29 -4.56
N PRO A 50 -0.94 -9.44 -4.65
CA PRO A 50 0.22 -9.70 -3.81
C PRO A 50 1.41 -8.84 -4.24
N GLN A 51 1.61 -7.72 -3.57
CA GLN A 51 2.62 -6.73 -3.93
C GLN A 51 3.88 -6.85 -3.08
N ASP A 52 5.03 -6.71 -3.72
CA ASP A 52 6.27 -6.43 -3.01
C ASP A 52 6.32 -4.97 -2.54
N ARG A 53 7.26 -4.67 -1.66
CA ARG A 53 7.48 -3.34 -1.08
C ARG A 53 7.73 -2.22 -2.09
N ASP A 54 8.09 -2.55 -3.32
CA ASP A 54 8.36 -1.61 -4.41
C ASP A 54 7.15 -1.40 -5.30
N GLU A 55 6.06 -2.18 -5.09
CA GLU A 55 4.89 -2.26 -5.97
C GLU A 55 5.31 -2.53 -7.41
N SER A 56 6.12 -3.59 -7.58
CA SER A 56 6.79 -3.90 -8.85
C SER A 56 5.80 -4.34 -9.92
N LEU A 57 5.70 -3.56 -10.99
CA LEU A 57 4.79 -3.83 -12.10
C LEU A 57 5.45 -3.50 -13.44
N MET A 58 5.42 -4.43 -14.40
CA MET A 58 5.92 -4.25 -15.78
C MET A 58 7.33 -3.68 -15.85
N GLY A 59 8.22 -4.08 -14.94
CA GLY A 59 9.60 -3.60 -14.85
C GLY A 59 9.78 -2.23 -14.23
N HIS A 60 8.73 -1.66 -13.64
CA HIS A 60 8.76 -0.42 -12.86
C HIS A 60 8.65 -0.74 -11.37
N LYS A 61 9.16 0.18 -10.53
CA LYS A 61 9.13 0.12 -9.07
C LYS A 61 8.63 1.45 -8.50
N PRO A 62 7.34 1.73 -8.62
CA PRO A 62 6.78 3.04 -8.25
C PRO A 62 7.11 3.46 -6.83
N PHE A 63 6.98 2.55 -5.86
CA PHE A 63 7.23 2.86 -4.46
C PHE A 63 8.70 3.06 -4.14
N LEU A 64 9.61 2.39 -4.82
CA LEU A 64 11.05 2.68 -4.72
C LEU A 64 11.36 4.11 -5.18
N VAL A 65 10.77 4.53 -6.31
CA VAL A 65 10.95 5.88 -6.85
C VAL A 65 10.34 6.94 -5.93
N LEU A 66 9.14 6.67 -5.42
CA LEU A 66 8.44 7.57 -4.50
C LEU A 66 9.21 7.72 -3.18
N ALA A 67 9.72 6.61 -2.62
CA ALA A 67 10.51 6.63 -1.40
C ALA A 67 11.80 7.45 -1.56
N ASP A 68 12.53 7.27 -2.65
CA ASP A 68 13.72 8.10 -2.96
C ASP A 68 13.36 9.59 -3.03
N HIS A 69 12.25 9.91 -3.74
CA HIS A 69 11.80 11.28 -3.89
C HIS A 69 11.44 11.94 -2.54
N LEU A 70 10.75 11.23 -1.68
CA LEU A 70 10.32 11.70 -0.37
C LEU A 70 11.51 11.81 0.60
N SER A 71 12.38 10.78 0.62
CA SER A 71 13.54 10.79 1.51
C SER A 71 14.54 11.90 1.16
N ARG A 72 14.73 12.23 -0.10
CA ARG A 72 15.51 13.41 -0.53
C ARG A 72 14.89 14.73 -0.09
N ARG A 73 13.62 14.74 0.35
CA ARG A 73 12.88 15.92 0.84
C ARG A 73 12.68 15.95 2.34
N GLY A 74 13.37 15.07 3.05
CA GLY A 74 13.34 15.08 4.51
C GLY A 74 12.18 14.29 5.11
N ILE A 75 11.66 13.28 4.42
CA ILE A 75 10.59 12.41 4.91
C ILE A 75 11.14 10.99 5.05
N ALA A 76 11.01 10.39 6.24
CA ALA A 76 11.30 8.98 6.45
C ALA A 76 10.20 8.11 5.80
N VAL A 77 10.58 7.04 5.10
CA VAL A 77 9.63 6.23 4.35
C VAL A 77 9.79 4.75 4.67
N LEU A 78 8.70 4.13 5.11
CA LEU A 78 8.58 2.68 5.26
C LEU A 78 7.81 2.11 4.07
N ARG A 79 8.42 1.14 3.38
CA ARG A 79 7.80 0.28 2.38
C ARG A 79 7.88 -1.14 2.88
N PHE A 80 6.85 -1.94 2.69
CA PHE A 80 6.86 -3.33 3.18
C PHE A 80 6.19 -4.25 2.17
N ASP A 81 6.61 -5.52 2.18
CA ASP A 81 5.98 -6.58 1.41
C ASP A 81 4.62 -6.92 2.05
N ASP A 82 3.57 -7.07 1.26
CA ASP A 82 2.28 -7.51 1.76
C ASP A 82 2.38 -8.81 2.54
N ARG A 83 1.45 -9.08 3.45
CA ARG A 83 1.39 -10.36 4.15
C ARG A 83 1.39 -11.52 3.16
N GLY A 84 2.23 -12.55 3.44
CA GLY A 84 2.39 -13.71 2.56
C GLY A 84 3.18 -13.45 1.27
N VAL A 85 3.79 -12.27 1.12
CA VAL A 85 4.62 -11.90 -0.02
C VAL A 85 6.07 -11.68 0.41
N GLY A 86 7.01 -11.98 -0.47
CA GLY A 86 8.44 -11.75 -0.23
C GLY A 86 8.92 -12.41 1.03
N SER A 87 9.36 -11.60 2.01
CA SER A 87 9.80 -12.06 3.33
C SER A 87 8.81 -11.81 4.45
N SER A 88 7.61 -11.28 4.13
CA SER A 88 6.53 -11.09 5.10
C SER A 88 5.83 -12.40 5.42
N GLY A 89 5.51 -12.58 6.70
CA GLY A 89 4.69 -13.68 7.17
C GLY A 89 3.21 -13.53 6.85
N GLY A 90 2.41 -14.51 7.28
CA GLY A 90 0.97 -14.53 7.05
C GLY A 90 0.58 -15.12 5.69
N GLU A 91 -0.68 -14.92 5.31
CA GLU A 91 -1.25 -15.44 4.06
C GLU A 91 -2.02 -14.34 3.34
N PHE A 92 -1.72 -14.15 2.06
CA PHE A 92 -2.36 -13.13 1.23
C PHE A 92 -3.76 -13.55 0.77
N GLN A 93 -3.95 -14.82 0.39
CA GLN A 93 -5.15 -15.26 -0.34
C GLN A 93 -6.46 -15.17 0.47
N THR A 94 -6.36 -15.23 1.78
CA THR A 94 -7.50 -15.14 2.70
C THR A 94 -7.63 -13.78 3.37
N ALA A 95 -6.68 -12.88 3.11
CA ALA A 95 -6.65 -11.56 3.69
C ALA A 95 -7.68 -10.62 3.05
N THR A 96 -8.20 -9.73 3.87
CA THR A 96 -9.15 -8.69 3.51
C THR A 96 -8.52 -7.31 3.61
N SER A 97 -9.17 -6.27 3.09
CA SER A 97 -8.71 -4.87 3.28
C SER A 97 -8.66 -4.47 4.76
N GLU A 98 -9.44 -5.14 5.63
CA GLU A 98 -9.38 -5.00 7.08
C GLU A 98 -8.03 -5.48 7.63
N ASP A 99 -7.59 -6.67 7.20
CA ASP A 99 -6.31 -7.25 7.58
C ASP A 99 -5.13 -6.40 7.12
N PHE A 100 -5.18 -5.88 5.90
CA PHE A 100 -4.18 -4.94 5.38
C PHE A 100 -4.19 -3.60 6.10
N THR A 101 -5.34 -3.18 6.64
CA THR A 101 -5.43 -1.99 7.49
C THR A 101 -4.64 -2.18 8.79
N GLU A 102 -4.73 -3.34 9.42
CA GLU A 102 -3.95 -3.65 10.62
C GLU A 102 -2.43 -3.76 10.32
N ASP A 103 -2.05 -4.26 9.14
CA ASP A 103 -0.65 -4.26 8.70
C ASP A 103 -0.11 -2.83 8.52
N ALA A 104 -0.91 -1.95 7.91
CA ALA A 104 -0.55 -0.55 7.75
C ALA A 104 -0.40 0.16 9.10
N LEU A 105 -1.29 -0.11 10.06
CA LEU A 105 -1.22 0.42 11.43
C LEU A 105 -0.01 -0.10 12.20
N ALA A 106 0.37 -1.36 11.99
CA ALA A 106 1.62 -1.90 12.53
C ALA A 106 2.83 -1.14 11.97
N GLY A 107 2.85 -0.82 10.68
CA GLY A 107 3.86 0.01 10.06
C GLY A 107 3.92 1.44 10.62
N VAL A 108 2.77 2.06 10.88
CA VAL A 108 2.67 3.36 11.56
C VAL A 108 3.28 3.29 12.95
N SER A 109 2.88 2.27 13.74
CA SER A 109 3.40 2.07 15.10
C SER A 109 4.92 1.80 15.11
N TYR A 110 5.41 1.08 14.11
CA TYR A 110 6.85 0.86 13.94
C TYR A 110 7.60 2.18 13.69
N LEU A 111 7.09 3.04 12.79
CA LEU A 111 7.70 4.35 12.52
C LEU A 111 7.68 5.27 13.74
N GLU A 112 6.59 5.29 14.51
CA GLU A 112 6.52 6.08 15.76
C GLU A 112 7.60 5.70 16.76
N GLY A 113 8.02 4.43 16.77
CA GLY A 113 9.06 3.93 17.67
C GLY A 113 10.49 4.26 17.23
N GLN A 114 10.69 4.90 16.08
CA GLN A 114 12.02 5.23 15.57
C GLN A 114 12.50 6.58 16.12
N ASP A 115 13.66 6.62 16.76
CA ASP A 115 14.24 7.83 17.39
C ASP A 115 14.37 9.02 16.43
N ARG A 116 14.57 8.75 15.13
CA ARG A 116 14.73 9.76 14.10
C ARG A 116 13.45 10.15 13.37
N VAL A 117 12.31 9.58 13.76
CA VAL A 117 10.99 9.88 13.21
C VAL A 117 10.15 10.69 14.19
N ALA A 118 9.51 11.74 13.73
CA ALA A 118 8.60 12.54 14.53
C ALA A 118 7.29 11.76 14.74
N ALA A 119 7.13 11.13 15.88
CA ALA A 119 6.01 10.22 16.20
C ALA A 119 4.63 10.83 15.93
N THR A 120 4.45 12.14 16.10
CA THR A 120 3.18 12.84 15.83
C THR A 120 3.00 13.27 14.38
N GLN A 121 3.92 12.89 13.49
CA GLN A 121 3.93 13.28 12.07
C GLN A 121 4.09 12.06 11.17
N VAL A 122 3.48 10.94 11.54
CA VAL A 122 3.46 9.71 10.74
C VAL A 122 2.15 9.62 9.99
N GLY A 123 2.22 9.41 8.68
CA GLY A 123 1.05 9.27 7.82
C GLY A 123 1.10 8.04 6.93
N ILE A 124 0.08 7.89 6.10
CA ILE A 124 -0.04 6.80 5.12
C ILE A 124 -0.23 7.39 3.72
N VAL A 125 0.54 6.88 2.77
CA VAL A 125 0.30 7.07 1.34
C VAL A 125 -0.18 5.75 0.77
N GLY A 126 -1.43 5.70 0.35
CA GLY A 126 -2.04 4.49 -0.21
C GLY A 126 -2.33 4.62 -1.71
N HIS A 127 -1.90 3.63 -2.49
CA HIS A 127 -2.20 3.55 -3.92
C HIS A 127 -3.35 2.58 -4.18
N SER A 128 -4.29 2.94 -5.04
CA SER A 128 -5.42 2.09 -5.45
C SER A 128 -6.17 1.54 -4.23
N GLU A 129 -6.15 0.23 -3.94
CA GLU A 129 -6.72 -0.36 -2.72
C GLU A 129 -6.10 0.22 -1.44
N GLY A 130 -4.79 0.53 -1.43
CA GLY A 130 -4.15 1.27 -0.35
C GLY A 130 -4.80 2.63 -0.08
N GLY A 131 -5.42 3.25 -1.10
CA GLY A 131 -6.24 4.45 -0.96
C GLY A 131 -7.60 4.22 -0.29
N LEU A 132 -8.05 2.97 -0.14
CA LEU A 132 -9.15 2.57 0.74
C LEU A 132 -8.64 2.26 2.15
N ILE A 133 -7.50 1.58 2.25
CA ILE A 133 -6.87 1.19 3.50
C ILE A 133 -6.46 2.41 4.33
N ALA A 134 -5.87 3.44 3.71
CA ALA A 134 -5.41 4.63 4.42
C ALA A 134 -6.52 5.38 5.18
N PRO A 135 -7.71 5.65 4.63
CA PRO A 135 -8.84 6.19 5.38
C PRO A 135 -9.34 5.26 6.49
N LEU A 136 -9.39 3.93 6.26
CA LEU A 136 -9.79 2.97 7.29
C LEU A 136 -8.81 3.01 8.48
N ALA A 137 -7.52 3.04 8.22
CA ALA A 137 -6.49 3.18 9.25
C ALA A 137 -6.62 4.50 10.03
N ALA A 138 -6.88 5.62 9.33
CA ALA A 138 -7.06 6.92 9.98
C ALA A 138 -8.32 7.01 10.85
N ILE A 139 -9.38 6.28 10.51
CA ILE A 139 -10.60 6.19 11.35
C ILE A 139 -10.33 5.36 12.61
N ARG A 140 -9.50 4.33 12.51
CA ARG A 140 -9.20 3.40 13.61
C ARG A 140 -8.15 3.90 14.59
N SER A 141 -7.27 4.79 14.15
CA SER A 141 -6.12 5.20 14.96
C SER A 141 -5.80 6.67 14.82
N GLU A 142 -5.80 7.39 15.96
CA GLU A 142 -5.36 8.79 16.05
C GLU A 142 -3.84 8.96 15.79
N LYS A 143 -3.10 7.86 15.69
CA LYS A 143 -1.67 7.85 15.36
C LYS A 143 -1.42 8.22 13.90
N VAL A 144 -2.39 8.03 13.01
CA VAL A 144 -2.31 8.43 11.61
C VAL A 144 -2.53 9.93 11.49
N ALA A 145 -1.43 10.68 11.39
CA ALA A 145 -1.48 12.15 11.36
C ALA A 145 -2.02 12.72 10.05
N TYR A 146 -1.83 12.03 8.94
CA TYR A 146 -2.31 12.42 7.61
C TYR A 146 -2.40 11.23 6.68
N ILE A 147 -3.20 11.37 5.63
CA ILE A 147 -3.28 10.40 4.54
C ILE A 147 -3.12 11.08 3.18
N VAL A 148 -2.57 10.35 2.23
CA VAL A 148 -2.52 10.72 0.81
C VAL A 148 -3.05 9.55 0.00
N MET A 149 -4.03 9.81 -0.86
CA MET A 149 -4.63 8.79 -1.72
C MET A 149 -4.15 8.98 -3.15
N LEU A 150 -3.45 7.97 -3.67
CA LEU A 150 -3.00 7.93 -5.06
C LEU A 150 -3.93 6.99 -5.83
N ALA A 151 -4.78 7.55 -6.70
CA ALA A 151 -5.79 6.81 -7.44
C ALA A 151 -6.70 5.93 -6.55
N GLY A 152 -6.95 6.37 -5.32
CA GLY A 152 -7.81 5.66 -4.38
C GLY A 152 -9.28 5.67 -4.80
N PRO A 153 -10.07 4.66 -4.41
CA PRO A 153 -11.48 4.57 -4.71
C PRO A 153 -12.28 5.76 -4.16
N GLY A 154 -13.06 6.41 -5.02
CA GLY A 154 -14.03 7.45 -4.62
C GLY A 154 -15.49 6.97 -4.64
N VAL A 155 -15.70 5.68 -4.92
CA VAL A 155 -16.98 4.98 -4.95
C VAL A 155 -16.80 3.57 -4.36
N PRO A 156 -17.86 2.83 -4.04
CA PRO A 156 -17.75 1.46 -3.53
C PRO A 156 -16.84 0.59 -4.39
N GLY A 157 -16.01 -0.25 -3.75
CA GLY A 157 -14.98 -1.06 -4.42
C GLY A 157 -15.53 -1.93 -5.55
N ILE A 158 -16.74 -2.46 -5.38
CA ILE A 158 -17.41 -3.25 -6.42
C ILE A 158 -17.69 -2.45 -7.69
N ASP A 159 -18.04 -1.17 -7.56
CA ASP A 159 -18.30 -0.30 -8.71
C ASP A 159 -17.00 0.01 -9.46
N ILE A 160 -15.87 0.10 -8.73
CA ILE A 160 -14.52 0.21 -9.33
C ILE A 160 -14.18 -1.05 -10.12
N LEU A 161 -14.35 -2.23 -9.54
CA LEU A 161 -14.03 -3.50 -10.21
C LEU A 161 -14.80 -3.65 -11.53
N VAL A 162 -16.10 -3.34 -11.52
CA VAL A 162 -16.93 -3.36 -12.73
C VAL A 162 -16.47 -2.31 -13.74
N ALA A 163 -16.16 -1.10 -13.29
CA ALA A 163 -15.75 0.00 -14.17
C ALA A 163 -14.37 -0.22 -14.80
N GLN A 164 -13.45 -0.87 -14.10
CA GLN A 164 -12.10 -1.17 -14.59
C GLN A 164 -12.07 -2.29 -15.62
N GLY A 165 -13.00 -3.25 -15.55
CA GLY A 165 -13.01 -4.43 -16.42
C GLY A 165 -13.00 -4.09 -17.90
N GLN A 166 -13.78 -3.12 -18.33
CA GLN A 166 -13.89 -2.72 -19.73
C GLN A 166 -12.62 -2.05 -20.27
N PRO A 167 -12.09 -0.94 -19.68
CA PRO A 167 -10.88 -0.30 -20.19
C PRO A 167 -9.65 -1.19 -20.12
N ILE A 168 -9.51 -2.04 -19.09
CA ILE A 168 -8.41 -3.00 -18.99
C ILE A 168 -8.53 -4.05 -20.10
N GLY A 169 -9.70 -4.60 -20.32
CA GLY A 169 -9.95 -5.57 -21.40
C GLY A 169 -9.63 -4.98 -22.78
N LEU A 170 -10.05 -3.73 -23.04
CA LEU A 170 -9.75 -3.03 -24.30
C LEU A 170 -8.25 -2.81 -24.46
N ALA A 171 -7.54 -2.35 -23.41
CA ALA A 171 -6.11 -2.13 -23.43
C ALA A 171 -5.32 -3.43 -23.64
N ALA A 172 -5.84 -4.55 -23.15
CA ALA A 172 -5.27 -5.89 -23.35
C ALA A 172 -5.63 -6.51 -24.73
N GLY A 173 -6.41 -5.81 -25.57
CA GLY A 173 -6.83 -6.31 -26.87
C GLY A 173 -7.86 -7.46 -26.81
N ALA A 174 -8.60 -7.57 -25.69
CA ALA A 174 -9.63 -8.59 -25.56
C ALA A 174 -10.81 -8.33 -26.51
N PRO A 175 -11.41 -9.38 -27.11
CA PRO A 175 -12.62 -9.26 -27.92
C PRO A 175 -13.77 -8.64 -27.13
N GLU A 176 -14.59 -7.80 -27.78
CA GLU A 176 -15.71 -7.10 -27.15
C GLU A 176 -16.67 -8.07 -26.42
N ALA A 177 -16.97 -9.21 -27.03
CA ALA A 177 -17.82 -10.24 -26.41
C ALA A 177 -17.25 -10.80 -25.09
N VAL A 178 -15.91 -10.86 -24.95
CA VAL A 178 -15.26 -11.30 -23.71
C VAL A 178 -15.37 -10.21 -22.64
N ILE A 179 -15.19 -8.95 -23.04
CA ILE A 179 -15.33 -7.79 -22.16
C ILE A 179 -16.76 -7.69 -21.63
N GLU A 180 -17.76 -7.82 -22.49
CA GLU A 180 -19.16 -7.82 -22.09
C GLU A 180 -19.50 -8.97 -21.14
N MET A 181 -19.03 -10.18 -21.45
CA MET A 181 -19.22 -11.35 -20.59
C MET A 181 -18.60 -11.13 -19.21
N ASN A 182 -17.35 -10.66 -19.14
CA ASN A 182 -16.67 -10.35 -17.88
C ASN A 182 -17.45 -9.30 -17.07
N SER A 183 -17.92 -8.24 -17.71
CA SER A 183 -18.70 -7.21 -17.03
C SER A 183 -20.02 -7.75 -16.46
N ARG A 184 -20.67 -8.68 -17.15
CA ARG A 184 -21.88 -9.35 -16.65
C ARG A 184 -21.59 -10.25 -15.46
N VAL A 185 -20.52 -11.04 -15.53
CA VAL A 185 -20.09 -11.92 -14.42
C VAL A 185 -19.73 -11.08 -13.18
N GLN A 186 -18.94 -10.03 -13.35
CA GLN A 186 -18.57 -9.15 -12.24
C GLN A 186 -19.80 -8.51 -11.57
N ARG A 187 -20.77 -8.04 -12.34
CA ARG A 187 -22.03 -7.51 -11.78
C ARG A 187 -22.83 -8.56 -11.03
N ALA A 188 -22.95 -9.76 -11.57
CA ALA A 188 -23.67 -10.85 -10.92
C ALA A 188 -23.01 -11.26 -9.59
N LEU A 189 -21.67 -11.32 -9.55
CA LEU A 189 -20.91 -11.57 -8.32
C LEU A 189 -21.08 -10.43 -7.30
N ALA A 190 -21.11 -9.18 -7.79
CA ALA A 190 -21.39 -8.00 -6.98
C ALA A 190 -22.76 -8.05 -6.32
N ASP A 191 -23.79 -8.47 -7.05
CA ASP A 191 -25.14 -8.56 -6.54
C ASP A 191 -25.24 -9.66 -5.48
N ILE A 192 -24.60 -10.82 -5.70
CA ILE A 192 -24.52 -11.90 -4.69
C ILE A 192 -23.81 -11.41 -3.42
N ALA A 193 -22.67 -10.73 -3.56
CA ALA A 193 -21.91 -10.24 -2.39
C ALA A 193 -22.66 -9.19 -1.56
N LYS A 194 -23.63 -8.47 -2.16
CA LYS A 194 -24.48 -7.51 -1.43
C LYS A 194 -25.63 -8.18 -0.67
N GLU A 195 -25.98 -9.41 -1.03
CA GLU A 195 -27.08 -10.17 -0.41
C GLU A 195 -26.61 -11.00 0.79
N GLU A 196 -25.30 -11.24 0.91
CA GLU A 196 -24.72 -11.90 2.08
C GLU A 196 -24.37 -10.86 3.17
N PRO A 197 -24.83 -11.07 4.42
CA PRO A 197 -24.61 -10.15 5.54
C PRO A 197 -23.16 -10.15 6.04
#